data_ce360b7f6a13f2da275d43d5284550f4
#
_entry.id   ce360b7f6a13f2da275d43d5284550f4
#
_cell.length_a   1.000
_cell.length_b   1.000
_cell.length_c   1.000
_cell.angle_alpha   90.00
_cell.angle_beta   90.00
_cell.angle_gamma   90.00
#
_symmetry.space_group_name_H-M   'P 1'
#
loop_
_entity.id
_entity.type
_entity.pdbx_description
1 polymer ?
#
loop_
_entity_poly.entity_id
_entity_poly.type
_entity_poly.pdbx_seq_one_letter_code
_entity_poly.pdbx_strand_id
1 'polypeptide(L)'
;MGIIVGLPTSGGSEKDLQLNFGLTVDDQVEMLAPFLPAEWFLQSGVQLTWPHAETDWAYMLSEVQECFINIAREIAKRELLLIVTPCPEAVKNQIAGVVNMNNVRFLECKTNDTWARDHGAITLMDTNGACLLDFTFNGWGKKFEAGLDNQITRKAVEAGVLKGQYKDCLDFVLEGGSIESDGMGTLLTTSECLLSPHRNAPMNRVDIEEHLCRVFHLQRVLWLDHGYLAGDDTNSHIDTLARFCSPDTIAYVKCTDPKDEHYEELYKMEEQLKTFRTASGDPYRLMALPMADKIEVSGERLPATYANFLILNDSVLYPTYNQPGNDELARTVLREAFPAYEVVGIDCRALIKQHGSLHCVTMQYPMGVIK
;
A
#
# COMPACT_ATOMS: atom_id res chain seq x y z
N MET A 1 -23.64 -27.45 -13.08
CA MET A 1 -24.70 -26.42 -13.07
C MET A 1 -24.10 -25.20 -12.40
N GLY A 2 -23.41 -24.39 -13.21
CA GLY A 2 -22.63 -23.25 -12.73
C GLY A 2 -23.55 -22.09 -12.37
N ILE A 3 -23.38 -21.55 -11.17
CA ILE A 3 -24.04 -20.31 -10.75
C ILE A 3 -23.21 -19.15 -11.30
N ILE A 4 -23.72 -18.51 -12.34
CA ILE A 4 -23.18 -17.24 -12.82
C ILE A 4 -23.57 -16.19 -11.79
N VAL A 5 -22.61 -15.68 -11.03
CA VAL A 5 -22.80 -14.47 -10.22
C VAL A 5 -22.95 -13.31 -11.19
N GLY A 6 -24.15 -12.70 -11.21
CA GLY A 6 -24.46 -11.58 -12.10
C GLY A 6 -23.56 -10.38 -11.82
N LEU A 7 -22.66 -10.10 -12.73
CA LEU A 7 -21.98 -8.83 -12.86
C LEU A 7 -22.99 -7.76 -13.34
N PRO A 8 -22.89 -6.50 -12.91
CA PRO A 8 -23.73 -5.45 -13.42
C PRO A 8 -23.47 -5.31 -14.93
N THR A 9 -24.55 -5.36 -15.71
CA THR A 9 -24.54 -5.22 -17.16
C THR A 9 -24.22 -3.78 -17.57
N SER A 10 -22.95 -3.50 -17.73
CA SER A 10 -22.46 -2.40 -18.56
C SER A 10 -21.36 -2.97 -19.45
N GLY A 11 -21.73 -3.35 -20.62
CA GLY A 11 -21.09 -3.53 -21.92
C GLY A 11 -19.59 -3.89 -22.05
N GLY A 12 -18.94 -4.51 -21.07
CA GLY A 12 -17.58 -5.04 -21.22
C GLY A 12 -17.62 -6.49 -21.74
N SER A 13 -16.76 -6.81 -22.72
CA SER A 13 -16.67 -8.17 -23.28
C SER A 13 -15.87 -9.10 -22.36
N GLU A 14 -16.04 -10.44 -22.49
CA GLU A 14 -15.19 -11.46 -21.82
C GLU A 14 -13.69 -11.22 -22.02
N LYS A 15 -13.29 -10.56 -23.11
CA LYS A 15 -11.90 -10.17 -23.38
C LYS A 15 -11.40 -9.05 -22.46
N ASP A 16 -12.28 -8.17 -22.02
CA ASP A 16 -11.90 -7.06 -21.11
C ASP A 16 -11.65 -7.57 -19.69
N LEU A 17 -12.33 -8.65 -19.29
CA LEU A 17 -12.07 -9.36 -18.01
C LEU A 17 -10.71 -10.10 -18.04
N GLN A 18 -10.35 -10.75 -19.16
CA GLN A 18 -9.04 -11.40 -19.31
C GLN A 18 -7.87 -10.40 -19.30
N LEU A 19 -8.05 -9.18 -19.84
CA LEU A 19 -7.02 -8.14 -19.83
C LEU A 19 -6.75 -7.55 -18.44
N ASN A 20 -7.75 -7.55 -17.54
CA ASN A 20 -7.62 -6.98 -16.21
C ASN A 20 -7.10 -7.97 -15.16
N PHE A 21 -7.21 -9.28 -15.37
CA PHE A 21 -6.87 -10.27 -14.35
C PHE A 21 -5.74 -11.22 -14.74
N GLY A 22 -5.40 -11.33 -16.01
CA GLY A 22 -4.41 -12.32 -16.50
C GLY A 22 -4.78 -13.78 -16.19
N LEU A 23 -6.00 -14.03 -15.70
CA LEU A 23 -6.48 -15.33 -15.22
C LEU A 23 -7.18 -16.11 -16.33
N THR A 24 -6.87 -17.40 -16.44
CA THR A 24 -7.58 -18.35 -17.32
C THR A 24 -8.87 -18.84 -16.65
N VAL A 25 -9.73 -19.54 -17.41
CA VAL A 25 -10.97 -20.16 -16.89
C VAL A 25 -10.67 -21.19 -15.79
N ASP A 26 -9.53 -21.86 -15.83
CA ASP A 26 -9.08 -22.80 -14.81
C ASP A 26 -8.64 -22.06 -13.52
N ASP A 27 -8.05 -20.87 -13.65
CA ASP A 27 -7.70 -20.01 -12.51
C ASP A 27 -8.96 -19.52 -11.76
N GLN A 28 -10.09 -19.37 -12.45
CA GLN A 28 -11.37 -18.98 -11.81
C GLN A 28 -11.97 -20.09 -10.94
N VAL A 29 -11.60 -21.35 -11.15
CA VAL A 29 -12.06 -22.48 -10.34
C VAL A 29 -11.29 -22.55 -9.02
N GLU A 30 -10.04 -22.10 -8.97
CA GLU A 30 -9.27 -21.99 -7.73
C GLU A 30 -9.68 -20.79 -6.85
N MET A 31 -10.40 -19.79 -7.38
CA MET A 31 -10.97 -18.68 -6.61
C MET A 31 -12.14 -19.05 -5.69
N LEU A 32 -12.35 -20.33 -5.41
CA LEU A 32 -13.32 -20.79 -4.39
C LEU A 32 -12.80 -20.61 -2.96
N ALA A 33 -11.50 -20.52 -2.77
CA ALA A 33 -10.86 -20.27 -1.48
C ALA A 33 -10.60 -18.77 -1.26
N PRO A 34 -10.63 -18.26 -0.01
CA PRO A 34 -10.21 -16.91 0.29
C PRO A 34 -8.77 -16.65 -0.15
N PHE A 35 -8.49 -15.46 -0.69
CA PHE A 35 -7.14 -15.05 -1.10
C PHE A 35 -6.86 -13.59 -0.76
N LEU A 36 -5.60 -13.24 -0.61
CA LEU A 36 -5.13 -11.88 -0.45
C LEU A 36 -4.90 -11.27 -1.84
N PRO A 37 -5.73 -10.29 -2.28
CA PRO A 37 -5.54 -9.68 -3.59
C PRO A 37 -4.20 -8.95 -3.71
N ALA A 38 -3.67 -8.89 -4.93
CA ALA A 38 -2.62 -7.94 -5.27
C ALA A 38 -3.19 -6.51 -5.30
N GLU A 39 -2.33 -5.48 -5.22
CA GLU A 39 -2.80 -4.09 -5.24
C GLU A 39 -3.45 -3.70 -6.58
N TRP A 40 -3.04 -4.32 -7.69
CA TRP A 40 -3.69 -4.13 -9.01
C TRP A 40 -5.02 -4.87 -9.18
N PHE A 41 -5.50 -5.60 -8.17
CA PHE A 41 -6.85 -6.17 -8.20
C PHE A 41 -7.88 -5.04 -8.27
N LEU A 42 -9.01 -5.28 -8.98
CA LEU A 42 -10.04 -4.26 -9.18
C LEU A 42 -10.52 -3.68 -7.84
N GLN A 43 -10.40 -2.37 -7.69
CA GLN A 43 -10.67 -1.62 -6.47
C GLN A 43 -12.02 -0.93 -6.50
N SER A 44 -12.67 -0.80 -5.36
CA SER A 44 -13.77 0.15 -5.17
C SER A 44 -13.26 1.55 -4.86
N GLY A 45 -12.09 1.66 -4.25
CA GLY A 45 -11.50 2.95 -3.90
C GLY A 45 -10.41 2.86 -2.84
N VAL A 46 -9.96 4.02 -2.42
CA VAL A 46 -8.82 4.22 -1.50
C VAL A 46 -9.26 5.02 -0.27
N GLN A 47 -8.72 4.68 0.90
CA GLN A 47 -8.83 5.46 2.13
C GLN A 47 -7.64 6.41 2.27
N LEU A 48 -7.93 7.63 2.70
CA LEU A 48 -7.01 8.59 3.31
C LEU A 48 -7.47 8.90 4.73
N THR A 49 -6.53 9.01 5.66
CA THR A 49 -6.77 9.55 7.00
C THR A 49 -6.21 10.96 7.04
N TRP A 50 -7.10 11.97 7.18
CA TRP A 50 -6.80 13.36 6.87
C TRP A 50 -5.97 14.03 7.96
N PRO A 51 -4.88 14.76 7.64
CA PRO A 51 -4.07 15.48 8.62
C PRO A 51 -4.83 16.65 9.25
N HIS A 52 -4.71 16.78 10.57
CA HIS A 52 -5.36 17.82 11.35
C HIS A 52 -4.44 18.36 12.48
N ALA A 53 -4.90 19.36 13.19
CA ALA A 53 -4.07 20.08 14.17
C ALA A 53 -3.65 19.25 15.40
N GLU A 54 -4.26 18.09 15.62
CA GLU A 54 -3.92 17.17 16.72
C GLU A 54 -3.03 15.99 16.25
N THR A 55 -2.53 16.02 15.01
CA THR A 55 -1.56 15.06 14.47
C THR A 55 -0.15 15.66 14.50
N ASP A 56 0.87 14.83 14.27
CA ASP A 56 2.26 15.27 14.20
C ASP A 56 2.55 16.26 13.04
N TRP A 57 1.56 16.47 12.16
CA TRP A 57 1.57 17.45 11.08
C TRP A 57 1.25 18.89 11.49
N ALA A 58 0.89 19.16 12.74
CA ALA A 58 0.40 20.48 13.20
C ALA A 58 1.34 21.62 12.81
N TYR A 59 2.66 21.42 12.83
CA TYR A 59 3.68 22.44 12.53
C TYR A 59 3.77 22.80 11.04
N MET A 60 3.25 21.96 10.15
CA MET A 60 3.27 22.17 8.69
C MET A 60 1.93 21.79 8.03
N LEU A 61 0.84 21.93 8.75
CA LEU A 61 -0.48 21.43 8.38
C LEU A 61 -0.94 21.88 6.98
N SER A 62 -0.71 23.14 6.63
CA SER A 62 -1.09 23.67 5.31
C SER A 62 -0.34 22.98 4.16
N GLU A 63 0.95 22.73 4.34
CA GLU A 63 1.80 22.10 3.33
C GLU A 63 1.40 20.63 3.11
N VAL A 64 1.18 19.88 4.19
CA VAL A 64 0.76 18.48 4.06
C VAL A 64 -0.65 18.34 3.52
N GLN A 65 -1.57 19.23 3.90
CA GLN A 65 -2.94 19.23 3.36
C GLN A 65 -2.96 19.52 1.85
N GLU A 66 -2.07 20.36 1.33
CA GLU A 66 -1.94 20.57 -0.11
C GLU A 66 -1.52 19.28 -0.83
N CYS A 67 -0.56 18.52 -0.27
CA CYS A 67 -0.19 17.19 -0.78
C CYS A 67 -1.39 16.24 -0.77
N PHE A 68 -2.13 16.15 0.34
CA PHE A 68 -3.31 15.30 0.48
C PHE A 68 -4.43 15.69 -0.51
N ILE A 69 -4.63 16.98 -0.79
CA ILE A 69 -5.59 17.45 -1.80
C ILE A 69 -5.18 16.94 -3.20
N ASN A 70 -3.90 16.97 -3.53
CA ASN A 70 -3.39 16.47 -4.81
C ASN A 70 -3.61 14.95 -4.94
N ILE A 71 -3.33 14.18 -3.88
CA ILE A 71 -3.59 12.74 -3.82
C ILE A 71 -5.10 12.48 -3.96
N ALA A 72 -5.92 13.16 -3.16
CA ALA A 72 -7.38 13.03 -3.15
C ALA A 72 -8.00 13.33 -4.53
N ARG A 73 -7.47 14.35 -5.23
CA ARG A 73 -7.92 14.72 -6.58
C ARG A 73 -7.67 13.58 -7.57
N GLU A 74 -6.50 12.99 -7.58
CA GLU A 74 -6.16 11.94 -8.52
C GLU A 74 -6.91 10.62 -8.21
N ILE A 75 -7.13 10.28 -6.93
CA ILE A 75 -7.94 9.13 -6.55
C ILE A 75 -9.40 9.36 -6.95
N ALA A 76 -10.02 10.46 -6.51
CA ALA A 76 -11.45 10.73 -6.73
C ALA A 76 -11.80 10.99 -8.20
N LYS A 77 -10.82 11.20 -9.07
CA LYS A 77 -11.00 11.28 -10.52
C LYS A 77 -11.30 9.91 -11.13
N ARG A 78 -10.88 8.81 -10.49
CA ARG A 78 -10.86 7.45 -11.03
C ARG A 78 -11.75 6.46 -10.27
N GLU A 79 -11.76 6.56 -8.93
CA GLU A 79 -12.46 5.62 -8.05
C GLU A 79 -12.95 6.30 -6.78
N LEU A 80 -13.58 5.57 -5.87
CA LEU A 80 -14.06 6.15 -4.62
C LEU A 80 -12.90 6.52 -3.70
N LEU A 81 -13.09 7.60 -2.98
CA LEU A 81 -12.17 8.08 -1.95
C LEU A 81 -12.88 8.10 -0.61
N LEU A 82 -12.43 7.29 0.34
CA LEU A 82 -12.85 7.37 1.74
C LEU A 82 -11.91 8.30 2.50
N ILE A 83 -12.45 9.38 3.05
CA ILE A 83 -11.71 10.29 3.93
C ILE A 83 -12.14 10.07 5.38
N VAL A 84 -11.19 9.66 6.20
CA VAL A 84 -11.36 9.54 7.65
C VAL A 84 -10.83 10.83 8.30
N THR A 85 -11.65 11.48 9.11
CA THR A 85 -11.29 12.76 9.74
C THR A 85 -12.19 13.06 10.94
N PRO A 86 -11.72 13.76 11.98
CA PRO A 86 -12.58 14.25 13.06
C PRO A 86 -13.48 15.41 12.63
N CYS A 87 -13.20 16.07 11.48
CA CYS A 87 -13.91 17.28 11.04
C CYS A 87 -14.32 17.22 9.55
N PRO A 88 -15.30 16.38 9.15
CA PRO A 88 -15.70 16.20 7.75
C PRO A 88 -16.05 17.49 7.02
N GLU A 89 -16.80 18.40 7.66
CA GLU A 89 -17.22 19.66 7.02
C GLU A 89 -16.04 20.60 6.70
N ALA A 90 -15.01 20.62 7.56
CA ALA A 90 -13.81 21.41 7.30
C ALA A 90 -13.06 20.85 6.08
N VAL A 91 -12.91 19.53 5.97
CA VAL A 91 -12.25 18.87 4.84
C VAL A 91 -13.08 19.06 3.56
N LYS A 92 -14.39 18.92 3.60
CA LYS A 92 -15.26 19.19 2.44
C LYS A 92 -15.03 20.59 1.88
N ASN A 93 -14.94 21.60 2.75
CA ASN A 93 -14.68 22.98 2.34
C ASN A 93 -13.29 23.15 1.70
N GLN A 94 -12.28 22.41 2.19
CA GLN A 94 -10.91 22.45 1.64
C GLN A 94 -10.83 21.87 0.22
N ILE A 95 -11.54 20.75 -0.03
CA ILE A 95 -11.44 20.00 -1.30
C ILE A 95 -12.53 20.37 -2.30
N ALA A 96 -13.53 21.18 -1.90
CA ALA A 96 -14.62 21.62 -2.77
C ALA A 96 -14.08 22.34 -4.00
N GLY A 97 -14.56 21.95 -5.18
CA GLY A 97 -14.17 22.55 -6.47
C GLY A 97 -12.85 22.04 -7.06
N VAL A 98 -12.07 21.27 -6.30
CA VAL A 98 -10.79 20.66 -6.79
C VAL A 98 -10.82 19.14 -6.83
N VAL A 99 -11.69 18.51 -6.05
CA VAL A 99 -11.88 17.05 -5.99
C VAL A 99 -13.28 16.68 -6.47
N ASN A 100 -13.43 15.56 -7.16
CA ASN A 100 -14.75 15.06 -7.59
C ASN A 100 -15.54 14.54 -6.38
N MET A 101 -16.35 15.40 -5.79
CA MET A 101 -17.11 15.12 -4.58
C MET A 101 -18.13 13.97 -4.71
N ASN A 102 -18.54 13.60 -5.93
CA ASN A 102 -19.42 12.44 -6.15
C ASN A 102 -18.75 11.12 -5.74
N ASN A 103 -17.43 11.06 -5.85
CA ASN A 103 -16.63 9.90 -5.51
C ASN A 103 -16.08 9.95 -4.07
N VAL A 104 -16.39 11.00 -3.28
CA VAL A 104 -15.87 11.11 -1.91
C VAL A 104 -16.88 10.56 -0.90
N ARG A 105 -16.37 9.79 0.04
CA ARG A 105 -17.09 9.31 1.24
C ARG A 105 -16.36 9.81 2.47
N PHE A 106 -17.09 10.08 3.53
CA PHE A 106 -16.51 10.54 4.79
C PHE A 106 -16.85 9.59 5.92
N LEU A 107 -15.87 9.35 6.77
CA LEU A 107 -16.05 8.77 8.09
C LEU A 107 -15.60 9.80 9.14
N GLU A 108 -16.53 10.25 9.98
CA GLU A 108 -16.18 11.07 11.14
C GLU A 108 -15.57 10.16 12.20
N CYS A 109 -14.28 10.31 12.43
CA CYS A 109 -13.52 9.53 13.39
C CYS A 109 -12.34 10.34 13.92
N LYS A 110 -12.09 10.24 15.23
CA LYS A 110 -10.84 10.74 15.82
C LYS A 110 -9.70 9.81 15.40
N THR A 111 -8.55 10.38 15.11
CA THR A 111 -7.34 9.67 14.68
C THR A 111 -6.14 10.16 15.47
N ASN A 112 -5.08 9.34 15.55
CA ASN A 112 -3.79 9.78 16.05
C ASN A 112 -2.98 10.42 14.93
N ASP A 113 -2.92 9.78 13.74
CA ASP A 113 -2.15 10.26 12.60
C ASP A 113 -2.78 9.84 11.25
N THR A 114 -2.01 9.83 10.18
CA THR A 114 -2.49 9.81 8.79
C THR A 114 -2.13 8.54 8.01
N TRP A 115 -1.46 7.59 8.63
CA TRP A 115 -0.81 6.45 7.99
C TRP A 115 -1.79 5.31 7.69
N ALA A 116 -2.74 5.60 6.77
CA ALA A 116 -3.84 4.69 6.42
C ALA A 116 -3.35 3.31 5.94
N ARG A 117 -2.19 3.24 5.32
CA ARG A 117 -1.55 1.99 4.90
C ARG A 117 -1.37 1.01 6.05
N ASP A 118 -1.01 1.52 7.23
CA ASP A 118 -0.56 0.69 8.34
C ASP A 118 -1.67 0.37 9.34
N HIS A 119 -2.70 1.20 9.42
CA HIS A 119 -3.85 0.96 10.30
C HIS A 119 -5.14 0.56 9.56
N GLY A 120 -5.17 0.63 8.24
CA GLY A 120 -6.33 0.24 7.44
C GLY A 120 -6.52 -1.28 7.38
N ALA A 121 -7.77 -1.73 7.16
CA ALA A 121 -8.08 -3.15 7.06
C ALA A 121 -7.35 -3.81 5.88
N ILE A 122 -6.70 -4.94 6.13
CA ILE A 122 -6.21 -5.82 5.06
C ILE A 122 -7.37 -6.69 4.59
N THR A 123 -7.67 -6.70 3.30
CA THR A 123 -8.88 -7.32 2.78
C THR A 123 -8.58 -8.63 2.05
N LEU A 124 -9.21 -9.71 2.50
CA LEU A 124 -9.31 -10.95 1.72
C LEU A 124 -10.56 -10.92 0.84
N MET A 125 -10.50 -11.59 -0.29
CA MET A 125 -11.63 -11.81 -1.17
C MET A 125 -11.94 -13.29 -1.30
N ASP A 126 -13.23 -13.64 -1.35
CA ASP A 126 -13.72 -14.98 -1.66
C ASP A 126 -15.03 -14.92 -2.45
N THR A 127 -15.66 -16.06 -2.70
CA THR A 127 -16.96 -16.16 -3.39
C THR A 127 -18.12 -15.50 -2.64
N ASN A 128 -17.97 -15.25 -1.34
CA ASN A 128 -18.98 -14.60 -0.50
C ASN A 128 -18.78 -13.09 -0.41
N GLY A 129 -17.64 -12.58 -0.94
CA GLY A 129 -17.26 -11.17 -0.94
C GLY A 129 -16.01 -10.88 -0.14
N ALA A 130 -15.93 -9.67 0.41
CA ALA A 130 -14.77 -9.19 1.15
C ALA A 130 -14.78 -9.61 2.62
N CYS A 131 -13.63 -10.00 3.15
CA CYS A 131 -13.37 -10.16 4.58
C CYS A 131 -12.32 -9.13 5.02
N LEU A 132 -12.71 -8.22 5.89
CA LEU A 132 -11.89 -7.11 6.38
C LEU A 132 -11.16 -7.56 7.65
N LEU A 133 -9.87 -7.81 7.55
CA LEU A 133 -9.01 -8.22 8.65
C LEU A 133 -8.51 -6.97 9.38
N ASP A 134 -8.86 -6.86 10.66
CA ASP A 134 -8.47 -5.74 11.52
C ASP A 134 -7.33 -6.19 12.43
N PHE A 135 -6.08 -5.87 12.04
CA PHE A 135 -4.88 -6.19 12.80
C PHE A 135 -4.53 -5.06 13.77
N THR A 136 -3.78 -5.37 14.80
CA THR A 136 -3.24 -4.34 15.68
C THR A 136 -2.15 -3.53 14.97
N PHE A 137 -2.37 -2.24 14.83
CA PHE A 137 -1.34 -1.25 14.57
C PHE A 137 -0.84 -0.69 15.90
N ASN A 138 0.44 -0.85 16.19
CA ASN A 138 1.02 -0.45 17.49
C ASN A 138 2.01 0.72 17.40
N GLY A 139 1.89 1.54 16.34
CA GLY A 139 2.79 2.68 16.11
C GLY A 139 4.22 2.25 15.83
N TRP A 140 4.39 1.27 14.92
CA TRP A 140 5.67 0.73 14.44
C TRP A 140 6.57 0.22 15.56
N GLY A 141 6.01 -0.56 16.46
CA GLY A 141 6.72 -1.10 17.61
C GLY A 141 6.67 -0.21 18.84
N LYS A 142 5.55 0.49 19.06
CA LYS A 142 5.27 1.38 20.21
C LYS A 142 6.12 2.65 20.24
N LYS A 143 6.51 3.14 19.08
CA LYS A 143 7.21 4.43 18.95
C LYS A 143 6.25 5.61 19.04
N PHE A 144 4.98 5.41 18.59
CA PHE A 144 3.95 6.43 18.54
C PHE A 144 2.63 5.92 19.10
N GLU A 145 1.76 6.85 19.51
CA GLU A 145 0.40 6.53 19.94
C GLU A 145 -0.45 6.10 18.73
N ALA A 146 -1.20 4.99 18.87
CA ALA A 146 -2.01 4.41 17.81
C ALA A 146 -3.41 3.98 18.25
N GLY A 147 -3.81 4.29 19.46
CA GLY A 147 -5.05 3.80 20.05
C GLY A 147 -6.32 4.30 19.37
N LEU A 148 -6.30 5.49 18.75
CA LEU A 148 -7.42 6.03 17.98
C LEU A 148 -7.44 5.40 16.57
N ASP A 149 -6.28 5.24 15.95
CA ASP A 149 -6.16 4.69 14.59
C ASP A 149 -6.61 3.22 14.54
N ASN A 150 -6.33 2.44 15.58
CA ASN A 150 -6.82 1.06 15.73
C ASN A 150 -8.35 0.92 15.80
N GLN A 151 -9.09 2.01 15.95
CA GLN A 151 -10.55 1.98 16.00
C GLN A 151 -11.19 2.26 14.63
N ILE A 152 -10.41 2.73 13.65
CA ILE A 152 -10.93 3.23 12.37
C ILE A 152 -11.64 2.14 11.61
N THR A 153 -11.00 0.99 11.40
CA THR A 153 -11.57 -0.15 10.66
C THR A 153 -12.92 -0.58 11.23
N ARG A 154 -13.00 -0.81 12.54
CA ARG A 154 -14.25 -1.20 13.21
C ARG A 154 -15.33 -0.15 13.01
N LYS A 155 -15.03 1.13 13.25
CA LYS A 155 -15.98 2.23 13.09
C LYS A 155 -16.45 2.40 11.65
N ALA A 156 -15.57 2.18 10.67
CA ALA A 156 -15.91 2.24 9.26
C ALA A 156 -16.91 1.16 8.86
N VAL A 157 -16.75 -0.05 9.41
CA VAL A 157 -17.70 -1.15 9.22
C VAL A 157 -19.03 -0.87 9.93
N GLU A 158 -19.00 -0.45 11.19
CA GLU A 158 -20.20 -0.10 11.96
C GLU A 158 -21.00 1.03 11.32
N ALA A 159 -20.33 2.05 10.77
CA ALA A 159 -20.95 3.14 10.03
C ALA A 159 -21.44 2.71 8.63
N GLY A 160 -21.06 1.52 8.17
CA GLY A 160 -21.44 0.97 6.88
C GLY A 160 -20.76 1.65 5.68
N VAL A 161 -19.67 2.40 5.88
CA VAL A 161 -18.86 2.97 4.80
C VAL A 161 -17.91 1.93 4.21
N LEU A 162 -17.46 0.97 5.01
CA LEU A 162 -16.82 -0.26 4.55
C LEU A 162 -17.79 -1.44 4.65
N LYS A 163 -17.88 -2.21 3.58
CA LYS A 163 -18.67 -3.44 3.47
C LYS A 163 -17.76 -4.65 3.43
N GLY A 164 -18.14 -5.67 4.15
CA GLY A 164 -17.46 -6.95 4.19
C GLY A 164 -17.70 -7.63 5.53
N GLN A 165 -17.26 -8.85 5.64
CA GLN A 165 -17.21 -9.54 6.91
C GLN A 165 -16.07 -8.95 7.75
N TYR A 166 -16.38 -8.34 8.88
CA TYR A 166 -15.34 -7.91 9.83
C TYR A 166 -14.73 -9.12 10.53
N LYS A 167 -13.42 -9.19 10.56
CA LYS A 167 -12.66 -10.22 11.27
C LYS A 167 -11.66 -9.57 12.20
N ASP A 168 -11.84 -9.79 13.50
CA ASP A 168 -10.91 -9.38 14.55
C ASP A 168 -9.63 -10.23 14.47
N CYS A 169 -8.50 -9.57 14.22
CA CYS A 169 -7.15 -10.12 14.21
C CYS A 169 -6.23 -9.30 15.15
N LEU A 170 -6.81 -8.64 16.15
CA LEU A 170 -6.11 -7.73 17.06
C LEU A 170 -5.12 -8.42 18.02
N ASP A 171 -5.06 -9.75 17.99
CA ASP A 171 -4.04 -10.54 18.68
C ASP A 171 -2.68 -10.59 17.97
N PHE A 172 -2.61 -10.05 16.75
CA PHE A 172 -1.39 -9.99 15.95
C PHE A 172 -1.12 -8.56 15.45
N VAL A 173 0.12 -8.10 15.59
CA VAL A 173 0.56 -6.79 15.10
C VAL A 173 1.00 -6.92 13.65
N LEU A 174 0.34 -6.16 12.76
CA LEU A 174 0.70 -6.15 11.35
C LEU A 174 0.32 -4.81 10.71
N GLU A 175 1.27 -4.22 10.03
CA GLU A 175 1.09 -3.02 9.22
C GLU A 175 0.95 -3.40 7.74
N GLY A 176 0.04 -2.75 7.00
CA GLY A 176 -0.16 -3.02 5.57
C GLY A 176 1.08 -2.70 4.72
N GLY A 177 1.89 -1.71 5.13
CA GLY A 177 3.15 -1.38 4.45
C GLY A 177 4.26 -2.41 4.62
N SER A 178 4.12 -3.32 5.59
CA SER A 178 5.10 -4.39 5.84
C SER A 178 4.95 -5.60 4.91
N ILE A 179 3.90 -5.65 4.07
CA ILE A 179 3.58 -6.79 3.22
C ILE A 179 3.23 -6.37 1.79
N GLU A 180 3.61 -7.21 0.82
CA GLU A 180 3.22 -7.14 -0.58
C GLU A 180 2.65 -8.47 -1.05
N SER A 181 1.55 -8.46 -1.80
CA SER A 181 0.91 -9.66 -2.33
C SER A 181 0.94 -9.69 -3.86
N ASP A 182 1.24 -10.85 -4.43
CA ASP A 182 1.12 -11.09 -5.87
C ASP A 182 -0.32 -11.47 -6.30
N GLY A 183 -1.24 -11.62 -5.34
CA GLY A 183 -2.62 -12.07 -5.58
C GLY A 183 -2.75 -13.56 -5.89
N MET A 184 -1.64 -14.29 -5.95
CA MET A 184 -1.58 -15.70 -6.33
C MET A 184 -0.96 -16.59 -5.24
N GLY A 185 -0.99 -16.11 -4.00
CA GLY A 185 -0.53 -16.87 -2.82
C GLY A 185 0.94 -16.67 -2.47
N THR A 186 1.64 -15.70 -3.07
CA THR A 186 2.97 -15.27 -2.64
C THR A 186 2.88 -13.95 -1.88
N LEU A 187 3.50 -13.89 -0.71
CA LEU A 187 3.73 -12.65 0.04
C LEU A 187 5.21 -12.28 0.01
N LEU A 188 5.52 -11.01 -0.13
CA LEU A 188 6.87 -10.45 0.02
C LEU A 188 6.89 -9.54 1.26
N THR A 189 7.92 -9.69 2.09
CA THR A 189 8.09 -8.92 3.33
C THR A 189 9.57 -8.77 3.69
N THR A 190 9.88 -8.03 4.74
CA THR A 190 11.23 -7.91 5.29
C THR A 190 11.36 -8.61 6.65
N SER A 191 12.51 -9.20 6.90
CA SER A 191 12.79 -9.83 8.19
C SER A 191 12.98 -8.79 9.30
N GLU A 192 13.57 -7.64 9.01
CA GLU A 192 13.79 -6.58 9.99
C GLU A 192 12.46 -6.06 10.56
N CYS A 193 11.43 -5.91 9.73
CA CYS A 193 10.13 -5.47 10.17
C CYS A 193 9.41 -6.54 10.99
N LEU A 194 9.13 -7.69 10.39
CA LEU A 194 8.24 -8.68 11.03
C LEU A 194 8.88 -9.40 12.22
N LEU A 195 10.21 -9.50 12.26
CA LEU A 195 10.95 -10.08 13.39
C LEU A 195 11.33 -9.05 14.46
N SER A 196 10.91 -7.79 14.30
CA SER A 196 11.15 -6.76 15.32
C SER A 196 10.54 -7.19 16.67
N PRO A 197 11.32 -7.10 17.77
CA PRO A 197 10.88 -7.59 19.09
C PRO A 197 9.68 -6.83 19.66
N HIS A 198 9.36 -5.65 19.12
CA HIS A 198 8.25 -4.82 19.58
C HIS A 198 6.94 -5.07 18.82
N ARG A 199 6.90 -6.09 17.92
CA ARG A 199 5.66 -6.50 17.23
C ARG A 199 5.11 -7.79 17.83
N ASN A 200 5.56 -8.93 17.38
CA ASN A 200 4.95 -10.22 17.72
C ASN A 200 5.86 -11.16 18.54
N ALA A 201 6.88 -10.62 19.26
CA ALA A 201 7.68 -11.46 20.14
C ALA A 201 6.82 -12.19 21.19
N PRO A 202 7.07 -13.46 21.48
CA PRO A 202 8.30 -14.21 21.17
C PRO A 202 8.26 -15.04 19.87
N MET A 203 7.32 -14.77 18.94
CA MET A 203 7.22 -15.49 17.68
C MET A 203 8.51 -15.33 16.86
N ASN A 204 9.01 -16.44 16.33
CA ASN A 204 10.13 -16.47 15.40
C ASN A 204 9.65 -16.45 13.93
N ARG A 205 10.57 -16.48 12.96
CA ARG A 205 10.27 -16.45 11.52
C ARG A 205 9.29 -17.56 11.09
N VAL A 206 9.47 -18.77 11.59
CA VAL A 206 8.59 -19.91 11.24
C VAL A 206 7.18 -19.69 11.78
N ASP A 207 7.07 -19.26 13.04
CA ASP A 207 5.77 -18.99 13.67
C ASP A 207 5.00 -17.90 12.93
N ILE A 208 5.69 -16.82 12.52
CA ILE A 208 5.10 -15.69 11.78
C ILE A 208 4.69 -16.14 10.38
N GLU A 209 5.55 -16.87 9.66
CA GLU A 209 5.25 -17.39 8.32
C GLU A 209 4.03 -18.33 8.34
N GLU A 210 3.97 -19.26 9.29
CA GLU A 210 2.81 -20.15 9.46
C GLU A 210 1.54 -19.37 9.78
N HIS A 211 1.64 -18.32 10.61
CA HIS A 211 0.50 -17.45 10.91
C HIS A 211 0.01 -16.72 9.66
N LEU A 212 0.90 -16.07 8.91
CA LEU A 212 0.55 -15.33 7.68
C LEU A 212 -0.01 -16.26 6.60
N CYS A 213 0.62 -17.43 6.39
CA CYS A 213 0.12 -18.43 5.44
C CYS A 213 -1.29 -18.90 5.78
N ARG A 214 -1.58 -19.13 7.06
CA ARG A 214 -2.90 -19.54 7.53
C ARG A 214 -3.94 -18.43 7.40
N VAL A 215 -3.59 -17.18 7.77
CA VAL A 215 -4.55 -16.06 7.81
C VAL A 215 -4.87 -15.54 6.41
N PHE A 216 -3.86 -15.46 5.54
CA PHE A 216 -3.98 -14.93 4.18
C PHE A 216 -4.14 -16.01 3.10
N HIS A 217 -4.19 -17.30 3.49
CA HIS A 217 -4.27 -18.44 2.58
C HIS A 217 -3.12 -18.49 1.56
N LEU A 218 -1.90 -18.18 2.03
CA LEU A 218 -0.71 -18.14 1.19
C LEU A 218 -0.11 -19.53 0.98
N GLN A 219 0.60 -19.68 -0.12
CA GLN A 219 1.44 -20.84 -0.43
C GLN A 219 2.87 -20.63 0.06
N ARG A 220 3.34 -19.37 0.16
CA ARG A 220 4.71 -19.03 0.55
C ARG A 220 4.88 -17.56 0.94
N VAL A 221 5.96 -17.30 1.66
CA VAL A 221 6.44 -15.97 1.99
C VAL A 221 7.87 -15.81 1.48
N LEU A 222 8.14 -14.74 0.74
CA LEU A 222 9.47 -14.32 0.34
C LEU A 222 9.98 -13.28 1.35
N TRP A 223 11.07 -13.59 2.01
CA TRP A 223 11.67 -12.74 3.04
C TRP A 223 12.89 -12.02 2.49
N LEU A 224 12.86 -10.70 2.46
CA LEU A 224 14.05 -9.87 2.27
C LEU A 224 14.77 -9.66 3.59
N ASP A 225 16.03 -10.05 3.62
CA ASP A 225 16.91 -9.93 4.79
C ASP A 225 17.83 -8.70 4.70
N HIS A 226 17.78 -7.98 3.59
CA HIS A 226 18.59 -6.82 3.26
C HIS A 226 17.76 -5.67 2.72
N GLY A 227 18.30 -4.47 2.85
CA GLY A 227 17.68 -3.23 2.39
C GLY A 227 17.18 -2.38 3.57
N TYR A 228 17.50 -1.11 3.51
CA TYR A 228 16.99 -0.09 4.43
C TYR A 228 17.04 1.29 3.76
N LEU A 229 16.34 2.23 4.34
CA LEU A 229 16.46 3.66 4.02
C LEU A 229 16.79 4.44 5.29
N ALA A 230 17.80 5.30 5.23
CA ALA A 230 18.10 6.23 6.32
C ALA A 230 16.91 7.15 6.54
N GLY A 231 16.53 7.33 7.79
CA GLY A 231 15.34 8.09 8.18
C GLY A 231 14.05 7.27 8.21
N ASP A 232 14.03 6.02 7.73
CA ASP A 232 12.87 5.14 7.93
C ASP A 232 12.74 4.74 9.42
N ASP A 233 11.55 4.87 9.96
CA ASP A 233 11.22 4.51 11.34
C ASP A 233 10.28 3.31 11.46
N THR A 234 9.96 2.65 10.34
CA THR A 234 9.07 1.48 10.28
C THR A 234 9.78 0.15 10.51
N ASN A 235 11.10 0.10 10.55
CA ASN A 235 11.96 -1.07 10.45
C ASN A 235 11.95 -1.70 9.04
N SER A 236 12.24 -0.90 8.04
CA SER A 236 12.37 -1.35 6.65
C SER A 236 11.09 -1.99 6.09
N HIS A 237 9.98 -1.26 6.10
CA HIS A 237 8.76 -1.68 5.41
C HIS A 237 9.04 -2.03 3.95
N ILE A 238 8.46 -3.12 3.48
CA ILE A 238 8.70 -3.61 2.12
C ILE A 238 8.24 -2.61 1.05
N ASP A 239 7.18 -1.83 1.30
CA ASP A 239 6.61 -0.86 0.39
C ASP A 239 7.51 0.36 0.12
N THR A 240 8.58 0.52 0.92
CA THR A 240 9.64 1.53 0.69
C THR A 240 10.80 0.99 -0.13
N LEU A 241 10.92 -0.33 -0.29
CA LEU A 241 12.08 -1.03 -0.85
C LEU A 241 11.78 -1.75 -2.17
N ALA A 242 10.74 -2.59 -2.18
CA ALA A 242 10.40 -3.43 -3.32
C ALA A 242 8.90 -3.72 -3.39
N ARG A 243 8.32 -3.66 -4.61
CA ARG A 243 6.90 -3.79 -4.86
C ARG A 243 6.62 -4.75 -6.00
N PHE A 244 5.58 -5.57 -5.89
CA PHE A 244 5.07 -6.30 -7.04
C PHE A 244 4.40 -5.35 -8.04
N CYS A 245 4.69 -5.55 -9.34
CA CYS A 245 4.03 -4.85 -10.45
C CYS A 245 3.14 -5.80 -11.27
N SER A 246 3.41 -7.09 -11.18
CA SER A 246 2.67 -8.21 -11.76
C SER A 246 3.08 -9.49 -11.02
N PRO A 247 2.45 -10.66 -11.27
CA PRO A 247 2.84 -11.92 -10.63
C PRO A 247 4.29 -12.37 -10.90
N ASP A 248 4.95 -11.79 -11.88
CA ASP A 248 6.30 -12.13 -12.30
C ASP A 248 7.30 -10.95 -12.28
N THR A 249 6.86 -9.76 -11.88
CA THR A 249 7.66 -8.53 -11.96
C THR A 249 7.72 -7.82 -10.62
N ILE A 250 8.94 -7.47 -10.18
CA ILE A 250 9.20 -6.69 -8.96
C ILE A 250 9.94 -5.40 -9.33
N ALA A 251 9.39 -4.25 -8.94
CA ALA A 251 10.12 -2.99 -8.92
C ALA A 251 10.83 -2.83 -7.57
N TYR A 252 12.05 -2.32 -7.57
CA TYR A 252 12.86 -2.15 -6.35
C TYR A 252 13.77 -0.94 -6.43
N VAL A 253 14.11 -0.37 -5.29
CA VAL A 253 15.03 0.77 -5.20
C VAL A 253 16.47 0.31 -5.41
N LYS A 254 17.20 1.00 -6.29
CA LYS A 254 18.60 0.72 -6.60
C LYS A 254 19.47 1.94 -6.35
N CYS A 255 20.45 1.80 -5.47
CA CYS A 255 21.52 2.76 -5.30
C CYS A 255 22.67 2.45 -6.27
N THR A 256 23.13 3.44 -7.03
CA THR A 256 24.23 3.27 -7.99
C THR A 256 25.52 3.99 -7.55
N ASP A 257 25.46 4.83 -6.51
CA ASP A 257 26.65 5.50 -5.97
C ASP A 257 27.30 4.67 -4.86
N PRO A 258 28.49 4.09 -5.08
CA PRO A 258 29.19 3.30 -4.06
C PRO A 258 29.65 4.10 -2.85
N LYS A 259 29.49 5.42 -2.83
CA LYS A 259 29.78 6.27 -1.68
C LYS A 259 28.54 6.55 -0.83
N ASP A 260 27.36 6.25 -1.33
CA ASP A 260 26.12 6.41 -0.56
C ASP A 260 26.03 5.32 0.52
N GLU A 261 25.56 5.69 1.70
CA GLU A 261 25.41 4.79 2.85
C GLU A 261 24.51 3.59 2.58
N HIS A 262 23.57 3.70 1.63
CA HIS A 262 22.64 2.61 1.27
C HIS A 262 23.21 1.61 0.27
N TYR A 263 24.34 1.95 -0.40
CA TYR A 263 24.82 1.19 -1.55
C TYR A 263 24.99 -0.31 -1.25
N GLU A 264 25.66 -0.64 -0.16
CA GLU A 264 25.97 -2.04 0.17
C GLU A 264 24.70 -2.85 0.50
N GLU A 265 23.79 -2.27 1.29
CA GLU A 265 22.58 -2.99 1.69
C GLU A 265 21.56 -3.08 0.54
N LEU A 266 21.40 -2.05 -0.28
CA LEU A 266 20.55 -2.13 -1.47
C LEU A 266 21.16 -3.03 -2.55
N TYR A 267 22.47 -3.13 -2.64
CA TYR A 267 23.14 -4.11 -3.51
C TYR A 267 22.86 -5.55 -3.04
N LYS A 268 22.99 -5.85 -1.74
CA LYS A 268 22.64 -7.16 -1.19
C LYS A 268 21.17 -7.50 -1.38
N MET A 269 20.27 -6.52 -1.23
CA MET A 269 18.85 -6.67 -1.52
C MET A 269 18.62 -7.06 -2.99
N GLU A 270 19.27 -6.38 -3.94
CA GLU A 270 19.20 -6.74 -5.37
C GLU A 270 19.69 -8.16 -5.62
N GLU A 271 20.83 -8.56 -5.04
CA GLU A 271 21.35 -9.92 -5.19
C GLU A 271 20.38 -10.96 -4.59
N GLN A 272 19.74 -10.67 -3.48
CA GLN A 272 18.72 -11.55 -2.89
C GLN A 272 17.46 -11.61 -3.78
N LEU A 273 16.96 -10.50 -4.30
CA LEU A 273 15.82 -10.48 -5.23
C LEU A 273 16.07 -11.36 -6.47
N LYS A 274 17.30 -11.40 -7.00
CA LYS A 274 17.69 -12.28 -8.12
C LYS A 274 17.57 -13.78 -7.79
N THR A 275 17.60 -14.14 -6.51
CA THR A 275 17.43 -15.53 -6.07
C THR A 275 15.98 -15.96 -6.01
N PHE A 276 15.04 -15.03 -5.87
CA PHE A 276 13.63 -15.33 -5.78
C PHE A 276 13.09 -15.91 -7.09
N ARG A 277 12.08 -16.74 -6.94
CA ARG A 277 11.41 -17.41 -8.07
C ARG A 277 9.91 -17.20 -7.98
N THR A 278 9.28 -17.07 -9.12
CA THR A 278 7.82 -17.04 -9.25
C THR A 278 7.19 -18.37 -8.78
N ALA A 279 5.88 -18.44 -8.71
CA ALA A 279 5.19 -19.70 -8.40
C ALA A 279 5.47 -20.81 -9.43
N SER A 280 5.75 -20.43 -10.70
CA SER A 280 6.16 -21.37 -11.78
C SER A 280 7.63 -21.80 -11.71
N GLY A 281 8.44 -21.19 -10.84
CA GLY A 281 9.88 -21.49 -10.70
C GLY A 281 10.80 -20.63 -11.55
N ASP A 282 10.26 -19.66 -12.29
CA ASP A 282 11.03 -18.74 -13.11
C ASP A 282 11.61 -17.59 -12.27
N PRO A 283 12.72 -16.94 -12.67
CA PRO A 283 13.19 -15.74 -12.02
C PRO A 283 12.21 -14.59 -12.21
N TYR A 284 12.05 -13.73 -11.20
CA TYR A 284 11.30 -12.49 -11.36
C TYR A 284 12.00 -11.53 -12.32
N ARG A 285 11.20 -10.82 -13.13
CA ARG A 285 11.66 -9.63 -13.85
C ARG A 285 11.86 -8.50 -12.84
N LEU A 286 13.09 -8.02 -12.71
CA LEU A 286 13.45 -6.97 -11.79
C LEU A 286 13.52 -5.62 -12.50
N MET A 287 12.78 -4.62 -11.96
CA MET A 287 12.69 -3.26 -12.49
C MET A 287 13.35 -2.30 -11.50
N ALA A 288 14.55 -1.82 -11.84
CA ALA A 288 15.32 -0.94 -10.96
C ALA A 288 14.77 0.50 -10.99
N LEU A 289 14.17 0.94 -9.89
CA LEU A 289 13.83 2.34 -9.65
C LEU A 289 15.08 3.11 -9.19
N PRO A 290 15.27 4.35 -9.61
CA PRO A 290 16.38 5.14 -9.12
C PRO A 290 16.25 5.40 -7.62
N MET A 291 17.35 5.52 -6.92
CA MET A 291 17.36 6.10 -5.59
C MET A 291 17.21 7.61 -5.72
N ALA A 292 16.41 8.25 -4.87
CA ALA A 292 16.36 9.71 -4.79
C ALA A 292 17.69 10.27 -4.28
N ASP A 293 18.11 11.41 -4.83
CA ASP A 293 19.23 12.15 -4.28
C ASP A 293 18.94 12.52 -2.83
N LYS A 294 19.98 12.60 -2.04
CA LYS A 294 19.90 12.88 -0.60
C LYS A 294 19.09 14.14 -0.31
N ILE A 295 18.03 13.99 0.48
CA ILE A 295 17.24 15.09 1.04
C ILE A 295 17.47 15.09 2.54
N GLU A 296 17.85 16.23 3.09
CA GLU A 296 18.12 16.39 4.52
C GLU A 296 17.34 17.54 5.11
N VAL A 297 16.86 17.36 6.34
CA VAL A 297 16.30 18.40 7.17
C VAL A 297 16.96 18.34 8.55
N SER A 298 17.51 19.46 9.00
CA SER A 298 18.18 19.56 10.31
C SER A 298 19.35 18.56 10.51
N GLY A 299 19.98 18.09 9.42
CA GLY A 299 21.07 17.13 9.45
C GLY A 299 20.65 15.67 9.46
N GLU A 300 19.34 15.38 9.40
CA GLU A 300 18.78 14.04 9.26
C GLU A 300 18.37 13.78 7.80
N ARG A 301 18.76 12.64 7.25
CA ARG A 301 18.36 12.20 5.92
C ARG A 301 16.94 11.70 5.95
N LEU A 302 16.13 12.13 4.97
CA LEU A 302 14.75 11.71 4.83
C LEU A 302 14.60 10.50 3.90
N PRO A 303 13.67 9.57 4.15
CA PRO A 303 13.52 8.32 3.40
C PRO A 303 12.76 8.51 2.08
N ALA A 304 13.29 9.29 1.16
CA ALA A 304 12.71 9.50 -0.16
C ALA A 304 12.89 8.25 -1.04
N THR A 305 11.80 7.67 -1.52
CA THR A 305 11.81 6.45 -2.33
C THR A 305 10.71 6.44 -3.38
N TYR A 306 11.06 6.06 -4.62
CA TYR A 306 10.10 5.91 -5.71
C TYR A 306 9.36 4.55 -5.67
N ALA A 307 9.74 3.63 -4.78
CA ALA A 307 9.01 2.38 -4.57
C ALA A 307 7.67 2.60 -3.84
N ASN A 308 7.49 3.73 -3.18
CA ASN A 308 6.28 4.04 -2.42
C ASN A 308 5.14 4.58 -3.31
N PHE A 309 4.90 3.93 -4.47
CA PHE A 309 3.83 4.24 -5.40
C PHE A 309 2.51 3.55 -5.03
N LEU A 310 1.39 4.11 -5.46
CA LEU A 310 0.04 3.59 -5.30
C LEU A 310 -0.51 3.14 -6.66
N ILE A 311 -1.01 1.91 -6.73
CA ILE A 311 -1.70 1.39 -7.91
C ILE A 311 -3.21 1.62 -7.76
N LEU A 312 -3.82 2.25 -8.76
CA LEU A 312 -5.26 2.44 -8.92
C LEU A 312 -5.76 1.60 -10.09
N ASN A 313 -7.07 1.61 -10.36
CA ASN A 313 -7.66 0.78 -11.43
C ASN A 313 -7.09 1.03 -12.84
N ASP A 314 -6.65 2.25 -13.15
CA ASP A 314 -6.17 2.64 -14.48
C ASP A 314 -4.87 3.48 -14.45
N SER A 315 -4.32 3.67 -13.26
CA SER A 315 -3.15 4.54 -13.10
C SER A 315 -2.26 4.10 -11.94
N VAL A 316 -1.01 4.55 -12.00
CA VAL A 316 -0.03 4.46 -10.91
C VAL A 316 0.33 5.87 -10.48
N LEU A 317 0.00 6.21 -9.24
CA LEU A 317 0.48 7.44 -8.63
C LEU A 317 1.85 7.16 -8.01
N TYR A 318 2.86 7.96 -8.34
CA TYR A 318 4.19 7.78 -7.76
C TYR A 318 4.69 9.06 -7.10
N PRO A 319 5.46 8.96 -6.00
CA PRO A 319 5.99 10.12 -5.33
C PRO A 319 7.06 10.79 -6.19
N THR A 320 7.07 12.12 -6.21
CA THR A 320 8.14 12.95 -6.77
C THR A 320 8.75 13.81 -5.69
N TYR A 321 10.03 14.18 -5.87
CA TYR A 321 10.79 14.87 -4.84
C TYR A 321 11.47 16.15 -5.34
N ASN A 322 10.95 16.73 -6.45
CA ASN A 322 11.53 17.87 -7.14
C ASN A 322 12.97 17.61 -7.62
N GLN A 323 13.19 16.41 -8.11
CA GLN A 323 14.45 15.92 -8.70
C GLN A 323 14.18 15.52 -10.16
N PRO A 324 14.12 16.47 -11.12
CA PRO A 324 13.58 16.22 -12.46
C PRO A 324 14.20 15.02 -13.19
N GLY A 325 15.50 14.76 -12.98
CA GLY A 325 16.19 13.61 -13.56
C GLY A 325 15.71 12.28 -12.98
N ASN A 326 15.68 12.15 -11.66
CA ASN A 326 15.25 10.94 -10.96
C ASN A 326 13.73 10.74 -11.05
N ASP A 327 12.94 11.82 -10.95
CA ASP A 327 11.49 11.79 -11.10
C ASP A 327 11.08 11.24 -12.49
N GLU A 328 11.76 11.70 -13.59
CA GLU A 328 11.47 11.20 -14.94
C GLU A 328 12.01 9.79 -15.18
N LEU A 329 13.15 9.43 -14.58
CA LEU A 329 13.66 8.06 -14.67
C LEU A 329 12.72 7.09 -13.95
N ALA A 330 12.24 7.40 -12.76
CA ALA A 330 11.25 6.60 -12.04
C ALA A 330 9.95 6.46 -12.85
N ARG A 331 9.46 7.55 -13.44
CA ARG A 331 8.30 7.55 -14.33
C ARG A 331 8.47 6.61 -15.52
N THR A 332 9.65 6.62 -16.14
CA THR A 332 9.96 5.75 -17.28
C THR A 332 9.94 4.28 -16.89
N VAL A 333 10.56 3.92 -15.76
CA VAL A 333 10.55 2.54 -15.23
C VAL A 333 9.12 2.09 -14.92
N LEU A 334 8.31 2.94 -14.26
CA LEU A 334 6.93 2.61 -13.93
C LEU A 334 6.04 2.48 -15.19
N ARG A 335 6.24 3.30 -16.22
CA ARG A 335 5.55 3.12 -17.51
C ARG A 335 5.89 1.81 -18.19
N GLU A 336 7.12 1.34 -18.05
CA GLU A 336 7.53 0.02 -18.56
C GLU A 336 6.95 -1.13 -17.74
N ALA A 337 6.85 -0.95 -16.40
CA ALA A 337 6.23 -1.94 -15.52
C ALA A 337 4.70 -2.01 -15.70
N PHE A 338 4.05 -0.87 -15.98
CA PHE A 338 2.60 -0.72 -16.10
C PHE A 338 2.19 -0.11 -17.45
N PRO A 339 2.40 -0.81 -18.57
CA PRO A 339 2.25 -0.22 -19.91
C PRO A 339 0.80 0.20 -20.26
N ALA A 340 -0.20 -0.33 -19.56
CA ALA A 340 -1.62 0.00 -19.75
C ALA A 340 -2.12 1.09 -18.80
N TYR A 341 -1.29 1.59 -17.89
CA TYR A 341 -1.67 2.53 -16.83
C TYR A 341 -1.15 3.95 -17.12
N GLU A 342 -1.91 4.95 -16.69
CA GLU A 342 -1.42 6.33 -16.61
C GLU A 342 -0.46 6.45 -15.41
N VAL A 343 0.77 6.94 -15.63
CA VAL A 343 1.74 7.16 -14.54
C VAL A 343 1.79 8.64 -14.18
N VAL A 344 1.34 8.98 -12.97
CA VAL A 344 1.13 10.34 -12.47
C VAL A 344 2.02 10.62 -11.27
N GLY A 345 2.86 11.66 -11.36
CA GLY A 345 3.71 12.11 -10.26
C GLY A 345 2.97 13.00 -9.26
N ILE A 346 3.18 12.75 -7.97
CA ILE A 346 2.68 13.56 -6.86
C ILE A 346 3.87 14.08 -6.05
N ASP A 347 3.95 15.38 -5.83
CA ASP A 347 4.99 15.96 -4.98
C ASP A 347 4.79 15.55 -3.50
N CYS A 348 5.65 14.64 -3.02
CA CYS A 348 5.59 14.07 -1.68
C CYS A 348 6.67 14.59 -0.73
N ARG A 349 7.31 15.73 -1.06
CA ARG A 349 8.33 16.35 -0.19
C ARG A 349 7.79 16.74 1.18
N ALA A 350 6.48 17.01 1.30
CA ALA A 350 5.83 17.23 2.58
C ALA A 350 5.81 15.94 3.41
N LEU A 351 5.45 14.80 2.80
CA LEU A 351 5.25 13.53 3.50
C LEU A 351 6.54 12.98 4.10
N ILE A 352 7.66 13.02 3.35
CA ILE A 352 8.94 12.48 3.85
C ILE A 352 9.48 13.19 5.10
N LYS A 353 9.00 14.40 5.42
CA LYS A 353 9.36 15.11 6.65
C LYS A 353 8.87 14.44 7.92
N GLN A 354 7.88 13.54 7.78
CA GLN A 354 7.39 12.65 8.84
C GLN A 354 7.66 11.18 8.46
N HIS A 355 8.77 10.93 7.75
CA HIS A 355 9.38 9.63 7.51
C HIS A 355 8.58 8.65 6.63
N GLY A 356 7.43 9.07 6.04
CA GLY A 356 6.64 8.27 5.10
C GLY A 356 6.47 8.94 3.73
N SER A 357 5.75 8.29 2.80
CA SER A 357 5.49 8.84 1.48
C SER A 357 4.07 8.50 0.99
N LEU A 358 3.84 8.46 -0.33
CA LEU A 358 2.53 8.39 -0.96
C LEU A 358 1.74 7.13 -0.58
N HIS A 359 2.36 5.95 -0.67
CA HIS A 359 1.71 4.68 -0.36
C HIS A 359 1.35 4.58 1.13
N CYS A 360 2.22 5.07 1.99
CA CYS A 360 2.05 5.03 3.45
C CYS A 360 0.78 5.74 3.93
N VAL A 361 0.32 6.80 3.24
CA VAL A 361 -0.89 7.54 3.62
C VAL A 361 -2.17 7.01 2.97
N THR A 362 -2.09 5.93 2.19
CA THR A 362 -3.20 5.36 1.41
C THR A 362 -3.46 3.90 1.74
N MET A 363 -4.74 3.46 1.71
CA MET A 363 -5.11 2.05 1.78
C MET A 363 -6.17 1.77 0.73
N GLN A 364 -5.86 0.91 -0.23
CA GLN A 364 -6.80 0.48 -1.26
C GLN A 364 -7.76 -0.59 -0.72
N TYR A 365 -8.96 -0.59 -1.28
CA TYR A 365 -9.97 -1.60 -0.98
C TYR A 365 -10.51 -2.24 -2.26
N PRO A 366 -10.59 -3.57 -2.32
CA PRO A 366 -11.15 -4.30 -3.46
C PRO A 366 -12.58 -3.88 -3.81
N MET A 367 -13.01 -4.20 -5.04
CA MET A 367 -14.35 -3.88 -5.54
C MET A 367 -15.46 -4.33 -4.59
N GLY A 368 -16.40 -3.42 -4.31
CA GLY A 368 -17.55 -3.66 -3.47
C GLY A 368 -17.34 -3.39 -1.97
N VAL A 369 -16.13 -3.00 -1.54
CA VAL A 369 -15.82 -2.71 -0.14
C VAL A 369 -16.23 -1.28 0.25
N ILE A 370 -15.78 -0.25 -0.47
CA ILE A 370 -16.26 1.13 -0.24
C ILE A 370 -17.61 1.31 -0.94
N LYS A 371 -18.56 1.98 -0.24
CA LYS A 371 -19.91 2.28 -0.75
C LYS A 371 -20.02 3.69 -1.32
#